data_694699e5e5a32d4c2150ec15b358dca2
#
_entry.id   694699e5e5a32d4c2150ec15b358dca2
#
_cell.length_a   1.000
_cell.length_b   1.000
_cell.length_c   1.000
_cell.angle_alpha   90.00
_cell.angle_beta   90.00
_cell.angle_gamma   90.00
#
_symmetry.space_group_name_H-M   'P 1'
#
loop_
_entity.id
_entity.type
_entity.pdbx_description
1 polymer ?
#
loop_
_entity_poly.entity_id
_entity_poly.type
_entity_poly.pdbx_seq_one_letter_code
_entity_poly.pdbx_strand_id
1 'polypeptide(L)'
;MELPNEAVGYRRPNDLATVPAVAAESLNMTMLSPEAQLTSPFFLGGDHILVSYPTDTMDYDTRLQSMRGNNTPFSHATAFHEMIPGHNLVFYTGARYRGYRPSLGGNSPFYSEGWPLYWELTMYDLGFHDTPEKKIGALFWRMHRCARIIFSLQFHM
;
A
#
# COMPACT_ATOMS: atom_id res chain seq x y z
N MET A 1 0.89 2.51 -14.90
CA MET A 1 1.51 2.00 -13.66
C MET A 1 1.37 0.50 -13.64
N GLU A 2 2.47 -0.26 -13.84
CA GLU A 2 2.43 -1.72 -14.03
C GLU A 2 2.51 -2.55 -12.74
N LEU A 3 2.73 -1.91 -11.59
CA LEU A 3 3.00 -2.58 -10.30
C LEU A 3 1.96 -3.62 -9.85
N PRO A 4 0.63 -3.42 -9.99
CA PRO A 4 -0.34 -4.43 -9.57
C PRO A 4 -0.24 -5.72 -10.38
N ASN A 5 -0.08 -5.59 -11.71
CA ASN A 5 0.05 -6.73 -12.61
C ASN A 5 1.35 -7.49 -12.36
N GLU A 6 2.43 -6.78 -12.06
CA GLU A 6 3.72 -7.36 -11.68
C GLU A 6 3.59 -8.22 -10.42
N ALA A 7 2.99 -7.69 -9.35
CA ALA A 7 2.80 -8.42 -8.10
C ALA A 7 1.85 -9.63 -8.25
N VAL A 8 0.75 -9.47 -9.00
CA VAL A 8 -0.19 -10.56 -9.30
C VAL A 8 0.49 -11.64 -10.16
N GLY A 9 1.24 -11.24 -11.18
CA GLY A 9 1.99 -12.16 -12.05
C GLY A 9 3.04 -12.96 -11.31
N TYR A 10 3.76 -12.32 -10.38
CA TYR A 10 4.77 -12.98 -9.57
C TYR A 10 4.18 -14.07 -8.66
N ARG A 11 3.02 -13.85 -8.08
CA ARG A 11 2.39 -14.78 -7.14
C ARG A 11 1.68 -15.96 -7.79
N ARG A 12 1.05 -15.76 -8.95
CA ARG A 12 0.34 -16.84 -9.66
C ARG A 12 1.22 -18.06 -9.93
N PRO A 13 2.45 -17.91 -10.45
CA PRO A 13 3.34 -19.05 -10.64
C PRO A 13 3.75 -19.76 -9.36
N ASN A 14 3.76 -19.05 -8.22
CA ASN A 14 4.20 -19.58 -6.94
C ASN A 14 3.05 -20.03 -6.02
N ASP A 15 1.80 -19.88 -6.46
CA ASP A 15 0.59 -20.25 -5.70
C ASP A 15 0.54 -19.70 -4.25
N LEU A 16 1.06 -18.50 -4.04
CA LEU A 16 1.22 -17.90 -2.72
C LEU A 16 -0.09 -17.37 -2.13
N ALA A 17 -1.04 -16.98 -2.98
CA ALA A 17 -2.37 -16.52 -2.57
C ALA A 17 -3.38 -16.68 -3.69
N THR A 18 -4.63 -16.99 -3.31
CA THR A 18 -5.75 -17.00 -4.25
C THR A 18 -6.18 -15.57 -4.55
N VAL A 19 -6.03 -15.15 -5.79
CA VAL A 19 -6.49 -13.86 -6.29
C VAL A 19 -7.56 -14.11 -7.35
N PRO A 20 -8.84 -13.84 -7.05
CA PRO A 20 -9.89 -13.92 -8.05
C PRO A 20 -9.61 -12.96 -9.21
N ALA A 21 -9.84 -13.40 -10.44
CA ALA A 21 -9.61 -12.56 -11.63
C ALA A 21 -10.37 -11.23 -11.55
N VAL A 22 -11.62 -11.28 -11.09
CA VAL A 22 -12.46 -10.09 -10.91
C VAL A 22 -11.86 -9.09 -9.90
N ALA A 23 -11.13 -9.54 -8.88
CA ALA A 23 -10.46 -8.63 -7.95
C ALA A 23 -9.37 -7.80 -8.66
N ALA A 24 -8.60 -8.43 -9.54
CA ALA A 24 -7.59 -7.72 -10.33
C ALA A 24 -8.22 -6.80 -11.39
N GLU A 25 -9.31 -7.24 -12.03
CA GLU A 25 -10.02 -6.48 -13.06
C GLU A 25 -10.78 -5.27 -12.48
N SER A 26 -11.26 -5.35 -11.23
CA SER A 26 -11.98 -4.27 -10.56
C SER A 26 -11.07 -3.23 -9.91
N LEU A 27 -9.76 -3.47 -9.89
CA LEU A 27 -8.80 -2.51 -9.34
C LEU A 27 -8.81 -1.22 -10.16
N ASN A 28 -9.07 -0.10 -9.50
CA ASN A 28 -9.05 1.20 -10.13
C ASN A 28 -8.29 2.22 -9.29
N MET A 29 -7.88 3.31 -9.94
CA MET A 29 -7.19 4.42 -9.31
C MET A 29 -7.96 5.72 -9.52
N THR A 30 -8.05 6.52 -8.46
CA THR A 30 -8.67 7.83 -8.49
C THR A 30 -7.66 8.87 -8.02
N MET A 31 -7.55 9.97 -8.75
CA MET A 31 -6.73 11.10 -8.33
C MET A 31 -7.43 11.88 -7.23
N LEU A 32 -6.68 12.21 -6.18
CA LEU A 32 -7.17 13.12 -5.15
C LEU A 32 -7.34 14.53 -5.69
N SER A 33 -8.33 15.26 -5.16
CA SER A 33 -8.46 16.70 -5.46
C SER A 33 -7.24 17.47 -4.94
N PRO A 34 -6.91 18.64 -5.52
CA PRO A 34 -5.80 19.46 -5.03
C PRO A 34 -5.89 19.77 -3.54
N GLU A 35 -7.08 20.02 -3.02
CA GLU A 35 -7.31 20.33 -1.60
C GLU A 35 -7.04 19.10 -0.73
N ALA A 36 -7.50 17.91 -1.13
CA ALA A 36 -7.28 16.68 -0.40
C ALA A 36 -5.79 16.31 -0.33
N GLN A 37 -5.02 16.64 -1.37
CA GLN A 37 -3.59 16.37 -1.42
C GLN A 37 -2.77 17.21 -0.44
N LEU A 38 -3.27 18.35 0.02
CA LEU A 38 -2.60 19.15 1.06
C LEU A 38 -2.56 18.42 2.40
N THR A 39 -3.50 17.53 2.65
CA THR A 39 -3.58 16.73 3.88
C THR A 39 -3.17 15.27 3.69
N SER A 40 -3.23 14.76 2.47
CA SER A 40 -2.88 13.38 2.11
C SER A 40 -1.93 13.36 0.90
N PRO A 41 -0.65 13.69 1.10
CA PRO A 41 0.31 13.83 0.00
C PRO A 41 0.82 12.49 -0.55
N PHE A 42 0.37 11.36 -0.01
CA PHE A 42 0.76 10.02 -0.42
C PHE A 42 -0.43 9.29 -1.05
N PHE A 43 -0.16 8.25 -1.84
CA PHE A 43 -1.23 7.38 -2.28
C PHE A 43 -1.69 6.44 -1.15
N LEU A 44 -2.96 6.12 -1.15
CA LEU A 44 -3.62 5.29 -0.16
C LEU A 44 -4.40 4.17 -0.85
N GLY A 45 -4.49 3.02 -0.21
CA GLY A 45 -5.25 1.87 -0.69
C GLY A 45 -6.66 1.79 -0.10
N GLY A 46 -7.34 0.73 -0.46
CA GLY A 46 -8.72 0.44 -0.06
C GLY A 46 -9.48 -0.17 -1.23
N ASP A 47 -10.76 0.15 -1.35
CA ASP A 47 -11.59 -0.23 -2.52
C ASP A 47 -11.04 0.39 -3.81
N HIS A 48 -10.50 1.59 -3.70
CA HIS A 48 -9.84 2.34 -4.78
C HIS A 48 -8.46 2.76 -4.33
N ILE A 49 -7.55 2.86 -5.27
CA ILE A 49 -6.24 3.45 -5.01
C ILE A 49 -6.36 4.96 -5.19
N LEU A 50 -6.10 5.69 -4.11
CA LEU A 50 -6.08 7.15 -4.13
C LEU A 50 -4.67 7.62 -4.44
N VAL A 51 -4.51 8.43 -5.48
CA VAL A 51 -3.20 8.88 -5.97
C VAL A 51 -3.04 10.36 -5.74
N SER A 52 -1.95 10.75 -5.08
CA SER A 52 -1.49 12.13 -4.96
C SER A 52 -0.44 12.44 -6.02
N TYR A 53 -0.42 13.69 -6.47
CA TYR A 53 0.50 14.22 -7.46
C TYR A 53 0.71 15.72 -7.23
N PRO A 54 1.85 16.30 -7.61
CA PRO A 54 2.07 17.74 -7.49
C PRO A 54 1.03 18.54 -8.27
N THR A 55 0.48 19.60 -7.66
CA THR A 55 -0.50 20.48 -8.27
C THR A 55 0.02 21.90 -8.40
N ASP A 56 -0.62 22.70 -9.26
CA ASP A 56 -0.24 24.11 -9.49
C ASP A 56 -0.47 25.01 -8.26
N THR A 57 -1.34 24.57 -7.34
CA THR A 57 -1.62 25.27 -6.08
C THR A 57 -0.54 25.08 -5.03
N MET A 58 0.36 24.11 -5.21
CA MET A 58 1.48 23.87 -4.31
C MET A 58 2.65 24.78 -4.65
N ASP A 59 3.35 25.29 -3.62
CA ASP A 59 4.64 25.94 -3.81
C ASP A 59 5.71 24.95 -4.34
N TYR A 60 6.84 25.47 -4.76
CA TYR A 60 7.89 24.65 -5.37
C TYR A 60 8.42 23.58 -4.42
N ASP A 61 8.64 23.92 -3.15
CA ASP A 61 9.22 22.97 -2.18
C ASP A 61 8.23 21.85 -1.85
N THR A 62 6.96 22.18 -1.69
CA THR A 62 5.89 21.19 -1.48
C THR A 62 5.78 20.24 -2.67
N ARG A 63 5.81 20.76 -3.91
CA ARG A 63 5.82 19.91 -5.12
C ARG A 63 7.03 18.97 -5.15
N LEU A 64 8.20 19.50 -4.85
CA LEU A 64 9.43 18.70 -4.81
C LEU A 64 9.38 17.62 -3.75
N GLN A 65 8.87 17.92 -2.55
CA GLN A 65 8.72 16.94 -1.47
C GLN A 65 7.68 15.86 -1.82
N SER A 66 6.56 16.24 -2.44
CA SER A 66 5.56 15.28 -2.93
C SER A 66 6.19 14.28 -3.91
N MET A 67 6.97 14.75 -4.87
CA MET A 67 7.68 13.88 -5.82
C MET A 67 8.73 12.99 -5.16
N ARG A 68 9.45 13.53 -4.18
CA ARG A 68 10.44 12.76 -3.40
C ARG A 68 9.79 11.69 -2.55
N GLY A 69 8.65 12.00 -1.93
CA GLY A 69 7.87 11.04 -1.12
C GLY A 69 7.24 9.92 -1.96
N ASN A 70 6.83 10.23 -3.18
CA ASN A 70 6.19 9.29 -4.11
C ASN A 70 7.18 8.74 -5.17
N ASN A 71 8.44 8.58 -4.81
CA ASN A 71 9.44 8.03 -5.73
C ASN A 71 9.24 6.53 -5.99
N THR A 72 9.74 6.05 -7.12
CA THR A 72 9.56 4.66 -7.58
C THR A 72 10.00 3.60 -6.55
N PRO A 73 11.19 3.67 -5.91
CA PRO A 73 11.59 2.70 -4.89
C PRO A 73 10.62 2.61 -3.71
N PHE A 74 10.13 3.74 -3.22
CA PHE A 74 9.15 3.76 -2.13
C PHE A 74 7.79 3.25 -2.58
N SER A 75 7.32 3.69 -3.74
CA SER A 75 6.05 3.24 -4.31
C SER A 75 6.06 1.75 -4.64
N HIS A 76 7.18 1.21 -5.10
CA HIS A 76 7.31 -0.23 -5.35
C HIS A 76 7.10 -1.07 -4.09
N ALA A 77 7.55 -0.58 -2.93
CA ALA A 77 7.37 -1.27 -1.66
C ALA A 77 5.93 -1.18 -1.14
N THR A 78 5.23 -0.08 -1.39
CA THR A 78 3.87 0.15 -0.86
C THR A 78 2.76 -0.19 -1.85
N ALA A 79 3.04 -0.26 -3.14
CA ALA A 79 2.02 -0.50 -4.15
C ALA A 79 1.23 -1.79 -3.91
N PHE A 80 1.89 -2.91 -3.64
CA PHE A 80 1.20 -4.16 -3.36
C PHE A 80 0.61 -4.23 -1.94
N HIS A 81 1.10 -3.41 -1.00
CA HIS A 81 0.48 -3.20 0.31
C HIS A 81 -0.92 -2.58 0.14
N GLU A 82 -1.03 -1.54 -0.67
CA GLU A 82 -2.29 -0.83 -0.89
C GLU A 82 -3.22 -1.57 -1.86
N MET A 83 -2.68 -2.29 -2.82
CA MET A 83 -3.42 -2.96 -3.88
C MET A 83 -3.59 -4.47 -3.61
N ILE A 84 -3.16 -5.30 -4.55
CA ILE A 84 -3.19 -6.76 -4.47
C ILE A 84 -1.76 -7.27 -4.26
N PRO A 85 -1.53 -8.06 -3.22
CA PRO A 85 -2.44 -8.78 -2.31
C PRO A 85 -2.85 -8.05 -1.04
N GLY A 86 -2.56 -6.77 -0.91
CA GLY A 86 -2.76 -5.98 0.30
C GLY A 86 -4.20 -5.58 0.55
N HIS A 87 -4.40 -4.31 0.86
CA HIS A 87 -5.70 -3.77 1.29
C HIS A 87 -6.83 -4.06 0.30
N ASN A 88 -6.61 -3.85 -1.00
CA ASN A 88 -7.67 -4.08 -1.99
C ASN A 88 -8.19 -5.52 -1.96
N LEU A 89 -7.32 -6.54 -1.88
CA LEU A 89 -7.75 -7.93 -1.80
C LEU A 89 -8.50 -8.22 -0.50
N VAL A 90 -8.09 -7.62 0.62
CA VAL A 90 -8.78 -7.76 1.91
C VAL A 90 -10.19 -7.18 1.84
N PHE A 91 -10.35 -5.96 1.33
CA PHE A 91 -11.66 -5.32 1.18
C PHE A 91 -12.54 -6.05 0.18
N TYR A 92 -12.00 -6.43 -0.98
CA TYR A 92 -12.71 -7.21 -1.98
C TYR A 92 -13.26 -8.54 -1.40
N THR A 93 -12.43 -9.25 -0.67
CA THR A 93 -12.81 -10.52 -0.04
C THR A 93 -13.80 -10.31 1.09
N GLY A 94 -13.57 -9.30 1.93
CA GLY A 94 -14.44 -8.93 3.05
C GLY A 94 -15.85 -8.55 2.61
N ALA A 95 -15.98 -7.79 1.51
CA ALA A 95 -17.29 -7.39 0.96
C ALA A 95 -18.11 -8.57 0.43
N ARG A 96 -17.47 -9.65 -0.02
CA ARG A 96 -18.15 -10.81 -0.63
C ARG A 96 -18.53 -11.89 0.36
N TYR A 97 -17.77 -12.07 1.41
CA TYR A 97 -18.01 -13.11 2.39
C TYR A 97 -18.68 -12.53 3.63
N ARG A 98 -19.96 -12.87 3.80
CA ARG A 98 -20.73 -12.52 5.01
C ARG A 98 -20.17 -13.27 6.20
N GLY A 99 -19.59 -12.57 7.14
CA GLY A 99 -19.04 -13.14 8.36
C GLY A 99 -18.64 -12.06 9.36
N TYR A 100 -18.05 -12.47 10.45
CA TYR A 100 -17.53 -11.55 11.48
C TYR A 100 -16.41 -10.64 10.95
N ARG A 101 -15.69 -11.09 9.91
CA ARG A 101 -14.50 -10.41 9.39
C ARG A 101 -14.79 -9.04 8.76
N PRO A 102 -15.89 -8.80 8.02
CA PRO A 102 -16.21 -7.45 7.55
C PRO A 102 -16.50 -6.47 8.69
N SER A 103 -17.16 -6.93 9.75
CA SER A 103 -17.46 -6.08 10.92
C SER A 103 -16.28 -5.95 11.87
N LEU A 104 -15.41 -6.95 11.98
CA LEU A 104 -14.19 -6.93 12.78
C LEU A 104 -12.99 -6.38 12.00
N GLY A 105 -12.90 -6.67 10.72
CA GLY A 105 -11.78 -6.27 9.86
C GLY A 105 -11.69 -4.77 9.65
N GLY A 106 -12.84 -4.10 9.50
CA GLY A 106 -12.88 -2.64 9.42
C GLY A 106 -12.48 -1.93 10.71
N ASN A 107 -12.52 -2.64 11.84
CA ASN A 107 -12.24 -2.07 13.17
C ASN A 107 -11.00 -2.66 13.85
N SER A 108 -10.35 -3.64 13.25
CA SER A 108 -9.13 -4.24 13.82
C SER A 108 -7.89 -3.89 12.99
N PRO A 109 -7.06 -2.95 13.47
CA PRO A 109 -5.79 -2.63 12.80
C PRO A 109 -4.87 -3.84 12.62
N PHE A 110 -4.94 -4.82 13.51
CA PHE A 110 -4.16 -6.05 13.40
C PHE A 110 -4.52 -6.87 12.16
N TYR A 111 -5.78 -6.87 11.76
CA TYR A 111 -6.23 -7.55 10.55
C TYR A 111 -6.02 -6.70 9.31
N SER A 112 -6.50 -5.45 9.35
CA SER A 112 -6.47 -4.56 8.18
C SER A 112 -5.04 -4.19 7.77
N GLU A 113 -4.16 -3.94 8.74
CA GLU A 113 -2.76 -3.58 8.49
C GLU A 113 -1.79 -4.76 8.55
N GLY A 114 -2.12 -5.77 9.34
CA GLY A 114 -1.26 -6.95 9.49
C GLY A 114 -1.16 -7.80 8.23
N TRP A 115 -2.24 -7.94 7.48
CA TRP A 115 -2.24 -8.66 6.21
C TRP A 115 -1.35 -8.00 5.15
N PRO A 116 -1.49 -6.71 4.84
CA PRO A 116 -0.59 -6.05 3.91
C PRO A 116 0.87 -6.05 4.37
N LEU A 117 1.12 -5.86 5.68
CA LEU A 117 2.46 -5.93 6.24
C LEU A 117 3.09 -7.32 6.09
N TYR A 118 2.33 -8.38 6.31
CA TYR A 118 2.78 -9.75 6.05
C TYR A 118 3.27 -9.90 4.61
N TRP A 119 2.57 -9.32 3.65
CA TRP A 119 2.98 -9.37 2.25
C TRP A 119 4.22 -8.52 1.96
N GLU A 120 4.38 -7.37 2.61
CA GLU A 120 5.63 -6.61 2.48
C GLU A 120 6.85 -7.45 2.89
N LEU A 121 6.75 -8.15 4.01
CA LEU A 121 7.82 -9.01 4.51
C LEU A 121 8.06 -10.21 3.58
N THR A 122 7.00 -10.90 3.22
CA THR A 122 7.05 -12.08 2.36
C THR A 122 7.63 -11.76 0.98
N MET A 123 7.19 -10.67 0.33
CA MET A 123 7.68 -10.27 -0.98
C MET A 123 9.15 -9.83 -0.94
N TYR A 124 9.58 -9.23 0.18
CA TYR A 124 10.99 -8.92 0.37
C TYR A 124 11.84 -10.19 0.44
N ASP A 125 11.43 -11.17 1.24
CA ASP A 125 12.17 -12.42 1.43
C ASP A 125 12.19 -13.29 0.16
N LEU A 126 11.13 -13.18 -0.66
CA LEU A 126 11.05 -13.87 -1.96
C LEU A 126 11.83 -13.16 -3.08
N GLY A 127 12.46 -12.02 -2.82
CA GLY A 127 13.27 -11.30 -3.80
C GLY A 127 12.49 -10.46 -4.80
N PHE A 128 11.23 -10.10 -4.50
CA PHE A 128 10.42 -9.21 -5.35
C PHE A 128 11.10 -7.86 -5.59
N HIS A 129 11.84 -7.36 -4.61
CA HIS A 129 12.66 -6.15 -4.74
C HIS A 129 14.00 -6.51 -5.37
N ASP A 130 14.04 -6.59 -6.68
CA ASP A 130 15.16 -7.12 -7.47
C ASP A 130 16.34 -6.16 -7.64
N THR A 131 16.18 -4.87 -7.32
CA THR A 131 17.26 -3.88 -7.36
C THR A 131 17.63 -3.35 -5.98
N PRO A 132 18.87 -2.84 -5.79
CA PRO A 132 19.27 -2.21 -4.52
C PRO A 132 18.35 -1.07 -4.09
N GLU A 133 17.91 -0.23 -5.02
CA GLU A 133 17.02 0.90 -4.76
C GLU A 133 15.65 0.44 -4.23
N LYS A 134 15.06 -0.58 -4.86
CA LYS A 134 13.79 -1.17 -4.40
C LYS A 134 13.92 -1.79 -3.01
N LYS A 135 15.06 -2.45 -2.73
CA LYS A 135 15.35 -2.98 -1.38
C LYS A 135 15.49 -1.87 -0.35
N ILE A 136 16.16 -0.77 -0.69
CA ILE A 136 16.29 0.40 0.18
C ILE A 136 14.90 0.98 0.47
N GLY A 137 14.03 1.11 -0.53
CA GLY A 137 12.65 1.57 -0.34
C GLY A 137 11.87 0.71 0.65
N ALA A 138 11.93 -0.61 0.50
CA ALA A 138 11.28 -1.56 1.42
C ALA A 138 11.85 -1.49 2.85
N LEU A 139 13.18 -1.38 2.99
CA LEU A 139 13.83 -1.25 4.29
C LEU A 139 13.52 0.09 4.97
N PHE A 140 13.40 1.17 4.20
CA PHE A 140 12.96 2.46 4.72
C PHE A 140 11.57 2.35 5.38
N TRP A 141 10.60 1.77 4.70
CA TRP A 141 9.26 1.58 5.25
C TRP A 141 9.25 0.71 6.50
N ARG A 142 10.06 -0.35 6.51
CA ARG A 142 10.22 -1.21 7.69
C ARG A 142 10.77 -0.45 8.90
N MET A 143 11.83 0.34 8.71
CA MET A 143 12.39 1.20 9.76
C MET A 143 11.40 2.27 10.22
N HIS A 144 10.70 2.92 9.29
CA HIS A 144 9.68 3.92 9.59
C HIS A 144 8.56 3.36 10.46
N ARG A 145 8.08 2.14 10.18
CA ARG A 145 7.06 1.47 11.00
C ARG A 145 7.58 1.18 12.42
N CYS A 146 8.80 0.71 12.58
CA CYS A 146 9.41 0.50 13.89
C CYS A 146 9.52 1.81 14.68
N ALA A 147 9.96 2.88 14.07
CA ALA A 147 10.04 4.19 14.71
C ALA A 147 8.65 4.71 15.14
N ARG A 148 7.62 4.52 14.30
CA ARG A 148 6.23 4.88 14.65
C ARG A 148 5.71 4.08 15.85
N ILE A 149 6.03 2.81 15.97
CA ILE A 149 5.63 1.98 17.12
C ILE A 149 6.22 2.57 18.41
N ILE A 150 7.52 2.84 18.42
CA ILE A 150 8.20 3.41 19.58
C ILE A 150 7.59 4.78 19.96
N PHE A 151 7.45 5.66 18.97
CA PHE A 151 6.85 6.98 19.17
C PHE A 151 5.42 6.87 19.72
N SER A 152 4.58 6.03 19.12
CA SER A 152 3.19 5.86 19.52
C SER A 152 3.07 5.34 20.95
N LEU A 153 3.86 4.34 21.32
CA LEU A 153 3.87 3.81 22.66
C LEU A 153 4.30 4.88 23.69
N GLN A 154 5.37 5.61 23.41
CA GLN A 154 5.86 6.66 24.30
C GLN A 154 4.89 7.85 24.42
N PHE A 155 4.14 8.14 23.35
CA PHE A 155 3.17 9.23 23.36
C PHE A 155 1.90 8.90 24.16
N HIS A 156 1.50 7.63 24.20
CA HIS A 156 0.27 7.18 24.85
C HIS A 156 0.48 6.58 26.26
N MET A 157 1.72 6.46 26.71
CA MET A 157 2.07 6.02 28.07
C MET A 157 2.36 7.19 29.00
#